data_ebf2a6484452d0961b4cdf7bb680bc4d
#
_entry.id   ebf2a6484452d0961b4cdf7bb680bc4d
#
_cell.length_a   1.000
_cell.length_b   1.000
_cell.length_c   1.000
_cell.angle_alpha   90.00
_cell.angle_beta   90.00
_cell.angle_gamma   90.00
#
_symmetry.space_group_name_H-M   'P 1'
#
loop_
_entity.id
_entity.type
_entity.pdbx_description
1 polymer ?
#
loop_
_entity_poly.entity_id
_entity_poly.type
_entity_poly.pdbx_seq_one_letter_code
_entity_poly.pdbx_strand_id
1 'polypeptide(L)'
;MIKKPSKGYLVVASRKPNFYSLAINCIESIKDYYPDAKCCLVTEEKFLDGREDIADDLIFCDDHYRAKLWGMANSPYDITMYIDADSEIEHEDIATVFDELNNNDMMFHKLDEKYKKVYAITSFTYENVREYYTYCGGVCLYDMRNPLVKDFMNDWNDLFRKQ
;
A
#
# COMPACT_ATOMS: atom_id res chain seq x y z
N MET A 1 11.00 -3.04 28.66
CA MET A 1 9.65 -2.85 28.07
C MET A 1 9.74 -3.17 26.59
N ILE A 2 8.95 -4.12 26.08
CA ILE A 2 8.86 -4.39 24.65
C ILE A 2 8.08 -3.22 24.03
N LYS A 3 8.71 -2.48 23.11
CA LYS A 3 8.07 -1.39 22.39
C LYS A 3 6.91 -1.97 21.56
N LYS A 4 5.71 -1.40 21.69
CA LYS A 4 4.60 -1.78 20.78
C LYS A 4 5.00 -1.48 19.34
N PRO A 5 4.65 -2.34 18.37
CA PRO A 5 4.93 -2.07 16.96
C PRO A 5 4.18 -0.81 16.50
N SER A 6 4.85 0.00 15.71
CA SER A 6 4.20 1.12 15.02
C SER A 6 3.27 0.58 13.95
N LYS A 7 2.06 1.16 13.83
CA LYS A 7 1.05 0.78 12.84
C LYS A 7 0.67 2.04 12.05
N GLY A 8 0.48 1.91 10.75
CA GLY A 8 0.05 3.05 9.94
C GLY A 8 -0.39 2.68 8.53
N TYR A 9 -1.02 3.65 7.89
CA TYR A 9 -1.53 3.57 6.53
C TYR A 9 -0.52 4.22 5.59
N LEU A 10 -0.32 3.59 4.44
CA LEU A 10 0.59 4.07 3.41
C LEU A 10 -0.18 4.32 2.12
N VAL A 11 -0.12 5.54 1.62
CA VAL A 11 -0.69 5.94 0.34
C VAL A 11 0.41 6.47 -0.56
N VAL A 12 0.47 5.98 -1.81
CA VAL A 12 1.53 6.35 -2.75
C VAL A 12 0.94 7.05 -3.97
N ALA A 13 1.42 8.25 -4.27
CA ALA A 13 1.02 9.07 -5.40
C ALA A 13 2.24 9.54 -6.19
N SER A 14 2.41 9.05 -7.42
CA SER A 14 3.51 9.44 -8.28
C SER A 14 3.08 9.67 -9.72
N ARG A 15 3.95 10.30 -10.54
CA ARG A 15 3.84 10.51 -11.98
C ARG A 15 2.81 11.54 -12.45
N LYS A 16 1.72 11.75 -11.73
CA LYS A 16 0.64 12.68 -12.15
C LYS A 16 0.12 13.47 -10.95
N PRO A 17 -0.11 14.78 -11.08
CA PRO A 17 -0.61 15.60 -9.98
C PRO A 17 -2.01 15.20 -9.51
N ASN A 18 -2.85 14.61 -10.38
CA ASN A 18 -4.16 14.13 -9.96
C ASN A 18 -4.07 12.94 -8.99
N PHE A 19 -3.02 12.10 -9.05
CA PHE A 19 -2.84 11.04 -8.06
C PHE A 19 -2.50 11.59 -6.69
N TYR A 20 -1.78 12.73 -6.62
CA TYR A 20 -1.54 13.42 -5.37
C TYR A 20 -2.86 13.88 -4.73
N SER A 21 -3.75 14.53 -5.50
CA SER A 21 -5.06 14.97 -4.99
C SER A 21 -5.91 13.77 -4.52
N LEU A 22 -5.89 12.66 -5.24
CA LEU A 22 -6.58 11.43 -4.83
C LEU A 22 -6.00 10.86 -3.53
N ALA A 23 -4.67 10.86 -3.38
CA ALA A 23 -4.02 10.39 -2.16
C ALA A 23 -4.38 11.24 -0.94
N ILE A 24 -4.46 12.57 -1.10
CA ILE A 24 -4.93 13.47 -0.04
C ILE A 24 -6.36 13.10 0.37
N ASN A 25 -7.28 12.96 -0.60
CA ASN A 25 -8.66 12.57 -0.31
C ASN A 25 -8.75 11.18 0.37
N CYS A 26 -7.92 10.24 -0.06
CA CYS A 26 -7.83 8.92 0.58
C CYS A 26 -7.40 9.04 2.05
N ILE A 27 -6.36 9.83 2.35
CA ILE A 27 -5.90 10.05 3.73
C ILE A 27 -6.96 10.79 4.55
N GLU A 28 -7.64 11.79 3.97
CA GLU A 28 -8.77 12.47 4.62
C GLU A 28 -9.86 11.46 4.99
N SER A 29 -10.26 10.60 4.06
CA SER A 29 -11.29 9.58 4.33
C SER A 29 -10.89 8.59 5.41
N ILE A 30 -9.60 8.22 5.52
CA ILE A 30 -9.10 7.40 6.64
C ILE A 30 -9.28 8.14 7.97
N LYS A 31 -8.89 9.42 8.01
CA LYS A 31 -8.92 10.23 9.24
C LYS A 31 -10.34 10.64 9.65
N ASP A 32 -11.28 10.70 8.71
CA ASP A 32 -12.69 10.93 9.02
C ASP A 32 -13.29 9.81 9.88
N TYR A 33 -12.91 8.56 9.63
CA TYR A 33 -13.35 7.40 10.39
C TYR A 33 -12.40 7.00 11.52
N TYR A 34 -11.12 7.36 11.40
CA TYR A 34 -10.10 7.09 12.42
C TYR A 34 -9.16 8.30 12.59
N PRO A 35 -9.56 9.32 13.38
CA PRO A 35 -8.80 10.57 13.52
C PRO A 35 -7.36 10.40 14.03
N ASP A 36 -7.11 9.38 14.86
CA ASP A 36 -5.79 9.07 15.40
C ASP A 36 -4.92 8.21 14.46
N ALA A 37 -5.43 7.89 13.25
CA ALA A 37 -4.69 7.10 12.27
C ALA A 37 -3.35 7.75 11.92
N LYS A 38 -2.28 6.96 11.92
CA LYS A 38 -0.99 7.36 11.39
C LYS A 38 -0.97 7.08 9.89
N CYS A 39 -0.78 8.13 9.10
CA CYS A 39 -0.78 8.07 7.65
C CYS A 39 0.55 8.57 7.08
N CYS A 40 1.14 7.81 6.18
CA CYS A 40 2.31 8.21 5.41
C CYS A 40 1.90 8.46 3.96
N LEU A 41 2.22 9.63 3.45
CA LEU A 41 2.14 9.96 2.03
C LEU A 41 3.51 9.77 1.38
N VAL A 42 3.56 8.94 0.34
CA VAL A 42 4.74 8.82 -0.53
C VAL A 42 4.42 9.52 -1.84
N THR A 43 5.18 10.55 -2.19
CA THR A 43 4.93 11.35 -3.40
C THR A 43 6.21 11.97 -3.96
N GLU A 44 6.13 12.59 -5.12
CA GLU A 44 7.19 13.41 -5.68
C GLU A 44 7.06 14.84 -5.17
N GLU A 45 8.16 15.44 -4.73
CA GLU A 45 8.21 16.80 -4.18
C GLU A 45 7.51 17.85 -5.05
N LYS A 46 7.62 17.70 -6.39
CA LYS A 46 7.01 18.62 -7.38
C LYS A 46 5.47 18.67 -7.36
N PHE A 47 4.79 17.73 -6.67
CA PHE A 47 3.34 17.69 -6.60
C PHE A 47 2.75 18.32 -5.33
N LEU A 48 3.59 18.72 -4.39
CA LEU A 48 3.15 19.36 -3.16
C LEU A 48 2.37 20.66 -3.47
N ASP A 49 1.25 20.84 -2.81
CA ASP A 49 0.37 22.00 -2.98
C ASP A 49 -0.11 22.64 -1.67
N GLY A 50 0.49 22.20 -0.54
CA GLY A 50 0.19 22.73 0.81
C GLY A 50 -0.84 21.92 1.58
N ARG A 51 -1.35 20.78 1.06
CA ARG A 51 -2.29 19.89 1.74
C ARG A 51 -1.62 18.67 2.39
N GLU A 52 -0.33 18.50 2.21
CA GLU A 52 0.45 17.37 2.72
C GLU A 52 0.46 17.24 4.25
N ASP A 53 0.15 18.33 4.96
CA ASP A 53 0.07 18.35 6.44
C ASP A 53 -1.02 17.40 7.00
N ILE A 54 -1.92 16.90 6.15
CA ILE A 54 -2.88 15.85 6.54
C ILE A 54 -2.17 14.52 6.86
N ALA A 55 -1.02 14.24 6.24
CA ALA A 55 -0.22 13.06 6.52
C ALA A 55 0.68 13.29 7.73
N ASP A 56 0.88 12.25 8.54
CA ASP A 56 1.79 12.29 9.69
C ASP A 56 3.26 12.14 9.26
N ASP A 57 3.49 11.38 8.18
CA ASP A 57 4.80 11.15 7.59
C ASP A 57 4.75 11.45 6.09
N LEU A 58 5.79 12.11 5.59
CA LEU A 58 5.97 12.43 4.17
C LEU A 58 7.29 11.87 3.67
N ILE A 59 7.24 11.07 2.62
CA ILE A 59 8.41 10.46 1.99
C ILE A 59 8.45 10.83 0.51
N PHE A 60 9.58 11.31 0.02
CA PHE A 60 9.74 11.62 -1.39
C PHE A 60 10.25 10.43 -2.17
N CYS A 61 9.59 10.17 -3.29
CA CYS A 61 9.99 9.16 -4.26
C CYS A 61 10.35 9.78 -5.60
N ASP A 62 11.09 9.03 -6.41
CA ASP A 62 11.36 9.39 -7.80
C ASP A 62 10.15 9.10 -8.69
N ASP A 63 10.10 9.75 -9.87
CA ASP A 63 9.14 9.44 -10.94
C ASP A 63 9.42 8.04 -11.49
N HIS A 64 8.70 7.04 -10.96
CA HIS A 64 8.83 5.66 -11.39
C HIS A 64 7.46 4.99 -11.54
N TYR A 65 7.30 4.19 -12.61
CA TYR A 65 6.04 3.52 -12.92
C TYR A 65 5.50 2.62 -11.78
N ARG A 66 6.40 2.10 -10.93
CA ARG A 66 6.05 1.24 -9.79
C ARG A 66 6.46 1.86 -8.44
N ALA A 67 6.35 3.18 -8.32
CA ALA A 67 6.66 3.89 -7.07
C ALA A 67 5.94 3.30 -5.86
N LYS A 68 4.74 2.71 -6.04
CA LYS A 68 4.03 2.02 -4.95
C LYS A 68 4.82 0.87 -4.34
N LEU A 69 5.51 0.07 -5.13
CA LEU A 69 6.31 -1.05 -4.61
C LEU A 69 7.50 -0.55 -3.80
N TRP A 70 8.12 0.54 -4.28
CA TRP A 70 9.18 1.22 -3.53
C TRP A 70 8.65 1.80 -2.21
N GLY A 71 7.49 2.47 -2.24
CA GLY A 71 6.83 3.00 -1.04
C GLY A 71 6.51 1.91 -0.02
N MET A 72 5.94 0.78 -0.48
CA MET A 72 5.65 -0.37 0.38
C MET A 72 6.91 -0.94 1.04
N ALA A 73 8.02 -1.09 0.28
CA ALA A 73 9.29 -1.58 0.81
C ALA A 73 9.99 -0.60 1.77
N ASN A 74 9.64 0.69 1.70
CA ASN A 74 10.23 1.77 2.52
C ASN A 74 9.21 2.40 3.49
N SER A 75 8.13 1.70 3.84
CA SER A 75 7.17 2.17 4.83
C SER A 75 7.87 2.53 6.16
N PRO A 76 7.49 3.65 6.82
CA PRO A 76 8.04 4.03 8.11
C PRO A 76 7.46 3.22 9.27
N TYR A 77 6.45 2.37 9.03
CA TYR A 77 5.75 1.62 10.07
C TYR A 77 6.18 0.16 10.12
N ASP A 78 6.18 -0.41 11.32
CA ASP A 78 6.41 -1.84 11.55
C ASP A 78 5.32 -2.69 10.90
N ILE A 79 4.05 -2.28 11.05
CA ILE A 79 2.89 -2.91 10.43
C ILE A 79 2.20 -1.87 9.55
N THR A 80 2.09 -2.16 8.28
CA THR A 80 1.62 -1.21 7.28
C THR A 80 0.38 -1.72 6.57
N MET A 81 -0.65 -0.86 6.45
CA MET A 81 -1.72 -1.05 5.48
C MET A 81 -1.51 -0.12 4.29
N TYR A 82 -1.09 -0.70 3.17
CA TYR A 82 -1.06 0.02 1.90
C TYR A 82 -2.46 0.12 1.31
N ILE A 83 -2.80 1.31 0.80
CA ILE A 83 -4.06 1.60 0.12
C ILE A 83 -3.74 2.39 -1.16
N ASP A 84 -4.32 1.99 -2.31
CA ASP A 84 -4.19 2.76 -3.56
C ASP A 84 -4.79 4.16 -3.39
N ALA A 85 -4.15 5.16 -3.98
CA ALA A 85 -4.51 6.58 -3.86
C ALA A 85 -5.92 6.92 -4.33
N ASP A 86 -6.48 6.13 -5.25
CA ASP A 86 -7.83 6.29 -5.81
C ASP A 86 -8.91 5.53 -5.02
N SER A 87 -8.59 5.12 -3.78
CA SER A 87 -9.52 4.50 -2.85
C SER A 87 -10.11 5.53 -1.89
N GLU A 88 -11.32 5.27 -1.41
CA GLU A 88 -12.01 6.05 -0.38
C GLU A 88 -12.49 5.11 0.73
N ILE A 89 -12.33 5.51 1.99
CA ILE A 89 -12.79 4.75 3.14
C ILE A 89 -14.21 5.21 3.49
N GLU A 90 -15.10 4.23 3.64
CA GLU A 90 -16.52 4.47 3.90
C GLU A 90 -17.00 3.83 5.22
N HIS A 91 -16.09 3.23 6.02
CA HIS A 91 -16.49 2.52 7.22
C HIS A 91 -15.45 2.60 8.36
N GLU A 92 -15.97 2.62 9.60
CA GLU A 92 -15.14 2.70 10.83
C GLU A 92 -14.28 1.46 11.10
N ASP A 93 -14.52 0.33 10.44
CA ASP A 93 -13.71 -0.89 10.55
C ASP A 93 -12.25 -0.64 10.16
N ILE A 94 -11.97 0.45 9.44
CA ILE A 94 -10.60 0.85 9.13
C ILE A 94 -9.72 0.99 10.38
N ALA A 95 -10.30 1.38 11.51
CA ALA A 95 -9.59 1.53 12.79
C ALA A 95 -9.07 0.19 13.35
N THR A 96 -9.72 -0.92 13.00
CA THR A 96 -9.42 -2.27 13.53
C THR A 96 -8.73 -3.18 12.54
N VAL A 97 -8.50 -2.73 11.30
CA VAL A 97 -7.95 -3.55 10.22
C VAL A 97 -6.63 -4.26 10.57
N PHE A 98 -5.81 -3.63 11.39
CA PHE A 98 -4.53 -4.21 11.83
C PHE A 98 -4.69 -5.45 12.72
N ASP A 99 -5.85 -5.64 13.32
CA ASP A 99 -6.12 -6.80 14.17
C ASP A 99 -6.44 -8.04 13.31
N GLU A 100 -6.81 -7.84 12.03
CA GLU A 100 -7.02 -8.91 11.06
C GLU A 100 -5.72 -9.64 10.69
N LEU A 101 -4.55 -9.00 10.88
CA LEU A 101 -3.28 -9.65 10.58
C LEU A 101 -3.02 -10.87 11.49
N ASN A 102 -3.48 -10.82 12.75
CA ASN A 102 -3.42 -11.91 13.74
C ASN A 102 -2.10 -12.72 13.68
N ASN A 103 -2.19 -13.97 13.14
CA ASN A 103 -1.06 -14.87 12.98
C ASN A 103 -0.51 -14.89 11.53
N ASN A 104 -0.95 -13.96 10.70
CA ASN A 104 -0.45 -13.82 9.34
C ASN A 104 0.58 -12.69 9.28
N ASP A 105 1.58 -12.84 8.44
CA ASP A 105 2.60 -11.83 8.25
C ASP A 105 2.24 -10.85 7.12
N MET A 106 1.34 -11.29 6.22
CA MET A 106 0.89 -10.51 5.07
C MET A 106 -0.50 -10.94 4.61
N MET A 107 -1.31 -9.97 4.19
CA MET A 107 -2.67 -10.19 3.68
C MET A 107 -2.93 -9.32 2.45
N PHE A 108 -3.55 -9.93 1.45
CA PHE A 108 -4.04 -9.26 0.25
C PHE A 108 -5.54 -9.50 0.09
N HIS A 109 -6.24 -8.54 -0.48
CA HIS A 109 -7.61 -8.76 -0.90
C HIS A 109 -7.67 -9.74 -2.07
N LYS A 110 -8.32 -10.89 -1.87
CA LYS A 110 -8.55 -11.89 -2.93
C LYS A 110 -9.68 -11.43 -3.82
N LEU A 111 -9.42 -11.34 -5.12
CA LEU A 111 -10.47 -11.00 -6.08
C LEU A 111 -11.45 -12.17 -6.28
N ASP A 112 -12.74 -11.83 -6.38
CA ASP A 112 -13.78 -12.78 -6.76
C ASP A 112 -13.48 -13.42 -8.14
N GLU A 113 -13.98 -14.65 -8.34
CA GLU A 113 -13.78 -15.38 -9.61
C GLU A 113 -14.26 -14.63 -10.84
N LYS A 114 -15.32 -13.79 -10.70
CA LYS A 114 -15.85 -12.96 -11.80
C LYS A 114 -14.82 -11.96 -12.35
N TYR A 115 -13.82 -11.56 -11.56
CA TYR A 115 -12.76 -10.64 -11.98
C TYR A 115 -11.51 -11.33 -12.51
N LYS A 116 -11.37 -12.65 -12.35
CA LYS A 116 -10.19 -13.40 -12.81
C LYS A 116 -9.91 -13.21 -14.30
N LYS A 117 -10.96 -13.07 -15.14
CA LYS A 117 -10.83 -12.87 -16.59
C LYS A 117 -10.36 -11.46 -16.97
N VAL A 118 -10.64 -10.46 -16.14
CA VAL A 118 -10.32 -9.04 -16.43
C VAL A 118 -8.86 -8.73 -16.10
N TYR A 119 -8.31 -9.41 -15.09
CA TYR A 119 -6.96 -9.16 -14.58
C TYR A 119 -5.97 -10.29 -14.91
N ALA A 120 -6.33 -11.22 -15.79
CA ALA A 120 -5.37 -12.17 -16.32
C ALA A 120 -4.29 -11.40 -17.08
N ILE A 121 -3.23 -11.04 -16.38
CA ILE A 121 -2.07 -10.36 -16.97
C ILE A 121 -1.37 -11.38 -17.85
N THR A 122 -1.54 -11.20 -19.14
CA THR A 122 -1.02 -12.07 -20.19
C THR A 122 0.50 -11.99 -20.37
N SER A 123 1.20 -11.20 -19.58
CA SER A 123 2.64 -10.96 -19.73
C SER A 123 3.56 -11.95 -19.01
N PHE A 124 3.03 -12.82 -18.15
CA PHE A 124 3.81 -13.86 -17.48
C PHE A 124 3.16 -15.22 -17.72
N THR A 125 3.58 -15.92 -18.75
CA THR A 125 3.29 -17.34 -18.93
C THR A 125 4.20 -18.15 -18.02
N TYR A 126 3.69 -18.55 -16.87
CA TYR A 126 4.32 -19.62 -16.09
C TYR A 126 3.80 -20.95 -16.65
N GLU A 127 4.59 -21.62 -17.48
CA GLU A 127 4.22 -22.88 -18.16
C GLU A 127 3.78 -24.01 -17.20
N ASN A 128 3.99 -23.86 -15.90
CA ASN A 128 3.76 -24.91 -14.91
C ASN A 128 2.77 -24.52 -13.80
N VAL A 129 2.12 -23.36 -13.84
CA VAL A 129 1.13 -22.98 -12.83
C VAL A 129 -0.25 -23.47 -13.25
N ARG A 130 -0.73 -24.54 -12.62
CA ARG A 130 -2.04 -25.14 -12.90
C ARG A 130 -3.21 -24.36 -12.31
N GLU A 131 -2.97 -23.66 -11.21
CA GLU A 131 -3.95 -22.79 -10.54
C GLU A 131 -3.25 -21.54 -10.01
N TYR A 132 -3.81 -20.38 -10.27
CA TYR A 132 -3.36 -19.13 -9.69
C TYR A 132 -4.55 -18.34 -9.15
N TYR A 133 -4.32 -17.69 -8.02
CA TYR A 133 -5.27 -16.75 -7.44
C TYR A 133 -4.88 -15.34 -7.85
N THR A 134 -5.89 -14.53 -8.22
CA THR A 134 -5.68 -13.13 -8.50
C THR A 134 -5.99 -12.33 -7.24
N TYR A 135 -5.04 -11.51 -6.82
CA TYR A 135 -5.18 -10.62 -5.68
C TYR A 135 -5.24 -9.17 -6.16
N CYS A 136 -6.02 -8.34 -5.45
CA CYS A 136 -6.03 -6.92 -5.68
C CYS A 136 -4.76 -6.30 -5.10
N GLY A 137 -4.00 -5.60 -5.93
CA GLY A 137 -2.81 -4.87 -5.48
C GLY A 137 -3.14 -3.50 -4.87
N GLY A 138 -4.44 -3.13 -4.78
CA GLY A 138 -4.88 -1.84 -4.25
C GLY A 138 -4.90 -1.77 -2.73
N VAL A 139 -4.91 -2.95 -2.06
CA VAL A 139 -4.89 -3.05 -0.60
C VAL A 139 -3.98 -4.20 -0.18
N CYS A 140 -3.05 -3.91 0.72
CA CYS A 140 -2.15 -4.90 1.29
C CYS A 140 -1.81 -4.54 2.75
N LEU A 141 -2.03 -5.49 3.66
CA LEU A 141 -1.63 -5.38 5.06
C LEU A 141 -0.43 -6.30 5.32
N TYR A 142 0.65 -5.79 5.93
CA TYR A 142 1.89 -6.55 6.09
C TYR A 142 2.72 -6.09 7.29
N ASP A 143 3.50 -7.04 7.84
CA ASP A 143 4.38 -6.85 9.00
C ASP A 143 5.86 -6.87 8.57
N MET A 144 6.49 -5.69 8.52
CA MET A 144 7.90 -5.51 8.13
C MET A 144 8.90 -5.99 9.18
N ARG A 145 8.43 -6.38 10.37
CA ARG A 145 9.30 -7.00 11.40
C ARG A 145 9.66 -8.44 11.04
N ASN A 146 8.81 -9.10 10.22
CA ASN A 146 9.14 -10.41 9.69
C ASN A 146 10.18 -10.26 8.55
N PRO A 147 11.39 -10.86 8.69
CA PRO A 147 12.41 -10.76 7.64
C PRO A 147 11.96 -11.28 6.28
N LEU A 148 11.14 -12.34 6.24
CA LEU A 148 10.63 -12.88 4.97
C LEU A 148 9.71 -11.91 4.23
N VAL A 149 8.88 -11.15 4.97
CA VAL A 149 8.04 -10.09 4.38
C VAL A 149 8.91 -8.98 3.85
N LYS A 150 9.92 -8.56 4.61
CA LYS A 150 10.86 -7.52 4.20
C LYS A 150 11.64 -7.92 2.94
N ASP A 151 12.14 -9.14 2.89
CA ASP A 151 12.85 -9.67 1.73
C ASP A 151 11.92 -9.72 0.52
N PHE A 152 10.68 -10.22 0.69
CA PHE A 152 9.67 -10.24 -0.37
C PHE A 152 9.37 -8.84 -0.92
N MET A 153 9.18 -7.84 -0.06
CA MET A 153 8.89 -6.47 -0.50
C MET A 153 10.07 -5.86 -1.28
N ASN A 154 11.30 -6.11 -0.85
CA ASN A 154 12.49 -5.66 -1.54
C ASN A 154 12.64 -6.35 -2.90
N ASP A 155 12.51 -7.67 -2.95
CA ASP A 155 12.59 -8.45 -4.18
C ASP A 155 11.52 -8.02 -5.19
N TRP A 156 10.29 -7.77 -4.69
CA TRP A 156 9.19 -7.31 -5.52
C TRP A 156 9.47 -5.93 -6.11
N ASN A 157 9.97 -4.99 -5.31
CA ASN A 157 10.40 -3.69 -5.78
C ASN A 157 11.53 -3.80 -6.82
N ASP A 158 12.56 -4.61 -6.54
CA ASP A 158 13.72 -4.75 -7.40
C ASP A 158 13.40 -5.41 -8.75
N LEU A 159 12.49 -6.38 -8.75
CA LEU A 159 12.04 -7.05 -9.97
C LEU A 159 11.45 -6.06 -10.99
N PHE A 160 10.70 -5.05 -10.50
CA PHE A 160 10.06 -4.06 -11.37
C PHE A 160 10.90 -2.81 -11.64
N ARG A 161 11.97 -2.57 -10.88
CA ARG A 161 12.93 -1.50 -11.19
C ARG A 161 13.89 -1.83 -12.32
N LYS A 162 14.08 -3.10 -12.60
CA LYS A 162 14.97 -3.60 -13.66
C LYS A 162 14.31 -3.67 -15.04
N GLN A 163 13.04 -3.33 -15.15
CA GLN A 163 12.27 -3.25 -16.41
C GLN A 163 12.17 -1.79 -16.90
#